data_fd9884e36b2fa39d43b6df4f85a5b273
#
_entry.id   fd9884e36b2fa39d43b6df4f85a5b273
#
_cell.length_a   1.000
_cell.length_b   1.000
_cell.length_c   1.000
_cell.angle_alpha   90.00
_cell.angle_beta   90.00
_cell.angle_gamma   90.00
#
_symmetry.space_group_name_H-M   'P 1'
#
loop_
_entity.id
_entity.type
_entity.pdbx_description
1 polymer ?
#
loop_
_entity_poly.entity_id
_entity_poly.type
_entity_poly.pdbx_seq_one_letter_code
_entity_poly.pdbx_strand_id
1 'polypeptide(L)'
;MSVQVEKLEHNMAKLTIEVEASKFDAAMKKAYNKKKGSFNLPGFRKGKVPMYIIEKEYGAGVFYEDAANELMPEAYAEALEESGLDVVSRPEVDVTQIGKGQNFIFTAEVALKPEVKLGQYKGLDVQKDSADVTDEEVEAKLKEAQEQNAREITVEDRAVQDGDIITLNYAGTVDGVAFDGGTAENQQLVIGSHTFIDNFEEQLIGVEINGEKDVEVTFPEEYHAEDLAGKAAVFHVKVLGIKEKQLPAIDDDFAQDTTEFDTLEEYKNDIKEKLATAKQEQAKAAAQNALIDQIVESSEMDIPDAMVDFQVDQMVDEFKQRLAYQGLSLDQYVQFSGQSMDALRESMKGDALKRVQGSLVLEAIVAAENIEADEEDLKKEFEKMAQMYQMEASQIEGMIPEEQKENMKKDIAVQKAVEFVLDQANVTEATEELDFEEK
;
A
#
# COMPACT_ATOMS: atom_id res chain seq x y z
N MET A 1 -38.24 1.23 -17.71
CA MET A 1 -37.54 2.01 -16.69
C MET A 1 -37.40 3.45 -17.21
N SER A 2 -37.38 4.45 -16.37
CA SER A 2 -37.05 5.82 -16.78
C SER A 2 -35.96 6.38 -15.87
N VAL A 3 -35.05 7.16 -16.46
CA VAL A 3 -33.92 7.80 -15.76
C VAL A 3 -34.00 9.30 -15.99
N GLN A 4 -33.88 10.07 -14.92
CA GLN A 4 -33.69 11.51 -14.98
C GLN A 4 -32.37 11.87 -14.38
N VAL A 5 -31.56 12.67 -15.09
CA VAL A 5 -30.25 13.11 -14.67
C VAL A 5 -30.30 14.60 -14.35
N GLU A 6 -29.92 14.95 -13.14
CA GLU A 6 -29.69 16.31 -12.68
C GLU A 6 -28.20 16.51 -12.41
N LYS A 7 -27.55 17.45 -13.09
CA LYS A 7 -26.20 17.84 -12.82
C LYS A 7 -26.14 18.77 -11.63
N LEU A 8 -25.31 18.45 -10.65
CA LEU A 8 -25.08 19.23 -9.45
C LEU A 8 -23.74 19.99 -9.58
N GLU A 9 -23.39 20.79 -8.58
CA GLU A 9 -22.07 21.45 -8.49
C GLU A 9 -20.97 20.44 -8.24
N HIS A 10 -19.70 20.84 -8.47
CA HIS A 10 -18.49 20.03 -8.25
C HIS A 10 -18.51 18.66 -8.94
N ASN A 11 -18.93 18.65 -10.22
CA ASN A 11 -19.00 17.43 -11.04
C ASN A 11 -19.80 16.29 -10.40
N MET A 12 -20.78 16.61 -9.58
CA MET A 12 -21.73 15.64 -9.05
C MET A 12 -22.96 15.54 -9.97
N ALA A 13 -23.60 14.38 -9.96
CA ALA A 13 -24.87 14.16 -10.63
C ALA A 13 -25.81 13.35 -9.75
N LYS A 14 -27.09 13.67 -9.84
CA LYS A 14 -28.16 12.93 -9.20
C LYS A 14 -29.00 12.23 -10.26
N LEU A 15 -29.00 10.91 -10.22
CA LEU A 15 -29.84 10.08 -11.05
C LEU A 15 -31.12 9.75 -10.28
N THR A 16 -32.25 10.05 -10.82
CA THR A 16 -33.54 9.57 -10.32
C THR A 16 -34.00 8.42 -11.20
N ILE A 17 -34.06 7.24 -10.62
CA ILE A 17 -34.33 5.98 -11.32
C ILE A 17 -35.68 5.46 -10.91
N GLU A 18 -36.58 5.30 -11.90
CA GLU A 18 -37.94 4.81 -11.71
C GLU A 18 -38.07 3.40 -12.33
N VAL A 19 -38.36 2.43 -11.49
CA VAL A 19 -38.60 1.04 -11.85
C VAL A 19 -40.10 0.76 -11.79
N GLU A 20 -40.66 0.18 -12.85
CA GLU A 20 -42.10 -0.11 -12.92
C GLU A 20 -42.58 -1.00 -11.76
N ALA A 21 -43.80 -0.74 -11.28
CA ALA A 21 -44.46 -1.50 -10.23
C ALA A 21 -44.47 -3.02 -10.49
N SER A 22 -44.62 -3.42 -11.75
CA SER A 22 -44.60 -4.83 -12.18
C SER A 22 -43.29 -5.54 -11.89
N LYS A 23 -42.12 -4.87 -12.11
CA LYS A 23 -40.77 -5.37 -11.80
C LYS A 23 -40.61 -5.44 -10.28
N PHE A 24 -41.04 -4.41 -9.53
CA PHE A 24 -40.93 -4.40 -8.08
C PHE A 24 -41.79 -5.50 -7.41
N ASP A 25 -43.05 -5.69 -7.87
CA ASP A 25 -43.90 -6.77 -7.38
C ASP A 25 -43.32 -8.18 -7.69
N ALA A 26 -42.60 -8.33 -8.81
CA ALA A 26 -41.90 -9.57 -9.12
C ALA A 26 -40.72 -9.80 -8.17
N ALA A 27 -39.95 -8.77 -7.85
CA ALA A 27 -38.85 -8.83 -6.90
C ALA A 27 -39.36 -9.14 -5.49
N MET A 28 -40.45 -8.56 -5.05
CA MET A 28 -41.11 -8.91 -3.78
C MET A 28 -41.47 -10.40 -3.70
N LYS A 29 -41.96 -10.99 -4.81
CA LYS A 29 -42.27 -12.43 -4.86
C LYS A 29 -41.00 -13.27 -4.75
N LYS A 30 -39.87 -12.84 -5.35
CA LYS A 30 -38.59 -13.50 -5.21
C LYS A 30 -38.08 -13.41 -3.76
N ALA A 31 -38.12 -12.21 -3.13
CA ALA A 31 -37.78 -11.98 -1.74
C ALA A 31 -38.59 -12.87 -0.79
N TYR A 32 -39.91 -12.91 -0.98
CA TYR A 32 -40.76 -13.82 -0.25
C TYR A 32 -40.31 -15.31 -0.40
N ASN A 33 -40.01 -15.75 -1.62
CA ASN A 33 -39.57 -17.13 -1.86
C ASN A 33 -38.28 -17.47 -1.16
N LYS A 34 -37.34 -16.51 -1.08
CA LYS A 34 -36.07 -16.64 -0.35
C LYS A 34 -36.30 -16.72 1.16
N LYS A 35 -37.15 -15.85 1.72
CA LYS A 35 -37.33 -15.66 3.17
C LYS A 35 -38.52 -16.41 3.79
N LYS A 36 -39.47 -16.99 3.01
CA LYS A 36 -40.64 -17.67 3.56
C LYS A 36 -40.36 -18.79 4.57
N GLY A 37 -39.14 -19.36 4.52
CA GLY A 37 -38.68 -20.38 5.46
C GLY A 37 -38.32 -19.84 6.85
N SER A 38 -38.10 -18.55 7.02
CA SER A 38 -37.76 -17.93 8.30
C SER A 38 -39.01 -17.57 9.13
N PHE A 39 -40.17 -17.44 8.48
CA PHE A 39 -41.44 -17.06 9.15
C PHE A 39 -42.09 -18.27 9.80
N ASN A 40 -42.38 -18.16 11.09
CA ASN A 40 -43.10 -19.17 11.85
C ASN A 40 -44.38 -18.54 12.40
N LEU A 41 -45.53 -18.91 11.82
CA LEU A 41 -46.84 -18.42 12.24
C LEU A 41 -47.71 -19.59 12.70
N PRO A 42 -48.49 -19.42 13.82
CA PRO A 42 -49.42 -20.43 14.30
C PRO A 42 -50.42 -20.82 13.22
N GLY A 43 -50.63 -22.11 13.04
CA GLY A 43 -51.56 -22.64 12.01
C GLY A 43 -50.93 -22.91 10.66
N PHE A 44 -49.68 -22.56 10.42
CA PHE A 44 -48.97 -22.83 9.16
C PHE A 44 -47.69 -23.65 9.38
N ARG A 45 -47.45 -24.57 8.43
CA ARG A 45 -46.17 -25.27 8.39
C ARG A 45 -45.03 -24.31 7.98
N LYS A 46 -43.88 -24.39 8.62
CA LYS A 46 -42.68 -23.57 8.31
C LYS A 46 -42.43 -23.53 6.78
N GLY A 47 -42.29 -22.36 6.19
CA GLY A 47 -42.03 -22.14 4.78
C GLY A 47 -43.26 -22.32 3.87
N LYS A 48 -44.45 -22.53 4.42
CA LYS A 48 -45.71 -22.63 3.66
C LYS A 48 -46.72 -21.54 4.00
N VAL A 49 -46.31 -20.51 4.75
CA VAL A 49 -47.13 -19.33 5.03
C VAL A 49 -47.30 -18.52 3.76
N PRO A 50 -48.52 -18.25 3.28
CA PRO A 50 -48.76 -17.42 2.09
C PRO A 50 -48.23 -15.99 2.29
N MET A 51 -47.74 -15.33 1.23
CA MET A 51 -47.20 -13.98 1.26
C MET A 51 -48.13 -12.97 1.93
N TYR A 52 -49.40 -12.98 1.54
CA TYR A 52 -50.39 -12.03 2.07
C TYR A 52 -50.65 -12.19 3.58
N ILE A 53 -50.45 -13.37 4.14
CA ILE A 53 -50.56 -13.61 5.59
C ILE A 53 -49.38 -13.00 6.31
N ILE A 54 -48.14 -13.16 5.76
CA ILE A 54 -46.92 -12.56 6.29
C ILE A 54 -47.05 -11.03 6.24
N GLU A 55 -47.49 -10.47 5.10
CA GLU A 55 -47.73 -9.03 4.94
C GLU A 55 -48.74 -8.48 5.93
N LYS A 56 -49.80 -9.27 6.25
CA LYS A 56 -50.81 -8.87 7.21
C LYS A 56 -50.31 -8.83 8.63
N GLU A 57 -49.43 -9.77 9.00
CA GLU A 57 -48.92 -9.92 10.37
C GLU A 57 -47.71 -9.02 10.65
N TYR A 58 -46.80 -8.90 9.67
CA TYR A 58 -45.52 -8.17 9.82
C TYR A 58 -45.50 -6.81 9.08
N GLY A 59 -46.55 -6.49 8.37
CA GLY A 59 -46.67 -5.30 7.53
C GLY A 59 -46.26 -5.56 6.08
N ALA A 60 -46.83 -4.75 5.16
CA ALA A 60 -46.58 -4.86 3.72
C ALA A 60 -45.08 -4.65 3.37
N GLY A 61 -44.37 -3.88 4.19
CA GLY A 61 -42.96 -3.55 3.97
C GLY A 61 -41.96 -4.64 4.29
N VAL A 62 -42.38 -5.81 4.83
CA VAL A 62 -41.48 -6.90 5.29
C VAL A 62 -40.57 -7.44 4.20
N PHE A 63 -40.88 -7.26 2.93
CA PHE A 63 -40.10 -7.70 1.78
C PHE A 63 -39.55 -6.54 0.94
N TYR A 64 -39.79 -5.28 1.33
CA TYR A 64 -39.42 -4.12 0.51
C TYR A 64 -37.89 -3.97 0.41
N GLU A 65 -37.20 -4.06 1.53
CA GLU A 65 -35.73 -3.96 1.58
C GLU A 65 -35.04 -5.03 0.70
N ASP A 66 -35.48 -6.28 0.82
CA ASP A 66 -34.93 -7.37 0.03
C ASP A 66 -35.24 -7.21 -1.46
N ALA A 67 -36.45 -6.74 -1.81
CA ALA A 67 -36.84 -6.51 -3.19
C ALA A 67 -36.06 -5.33 -3.78
N ALA A 68 -35.87 -4.26 -3.01
CA ALA A 68 -35.08 -3.10 -3.41
C ALA A 68 -33.61 -3.49 -3.64
N ASN A 69 -32.99 -4.18 -2.68
CA ASN A 69 -31.61 -4.63 -2.77
C ASN A 69 -31.35 -5.59 -3.95
N GLU A 70 -32.37 -6.34 -4.39
CA GLU A 70 -32.27 -7.20 -5.57
C GLU A 70 -32.38 -6.42 -6.89
N LEU A 71 -33.16 -5.34 -6.90
CA LEU A 71 -33.45 -4.56 -8.13
C LEU A 71 -32.46 -3.40 -8.34
N MET A 72 -32.03 -2.74 -7.28
CA MET A 72 -31.20 -1.54 -7.37
C MET A 72 -29.92 -1.72 -8.21
N PRO A 73 -29.13 -2.80 -8.06
CA PRO A 73 -27.91 -2.95 -8.84
C PRO A 73 -28.18 -3.04 -10.36
N GLU A 74 -29.18 -3.82 -10.76
CA GLU A 74 -29.57 -3.99 -12.17
C GLU A 74 -30.13 -2.69 -12.75
N ALA A 75 -31.04 -2.03 -12.03
CA ALA A 75 -31.63 -0.79 -12.45
C ALA A 75 -30.60 0.36 -12.52
N TYR A 76 -29.67 0.40 -11.61
CA TYR A 76 -28.57 1.37 -11.63
C TYR A 76 -27.64 1.17 -12.82
N ALA A 77 -27.25 -0.08 -13.11
CA ALA A 77 -26.41 -0.40 -14.26
C ALA A 77 -27.10 -0.01 -15.59
N GLU A 78 -28.40 -0.38 -15.75
CA GLU A 78 -29.21 0.04 -16.92
C GLU A 78 -29.28 1.58 -17.03
N ALA A 79 -29.37 2.27 -15.87
CA ALA A 79 -29.48 3.74 -15.83
C ALA A 79 -28.17 4.42 -16.26
N LEU A 80 -27.01 3.87 -15.85
CA LEU A 80 -25.70 4.36 -16.28
C LEU A 80 -25.49 4.18 -17.78
N GLU A 81 -25.84 3.02 -18.32
CA GLU A 81 -25.73 2.74 -19.75
C GLU A 81 -26.63 3.69 -20.58
N GLU A 82 -27.88 3.92 -20.14
CA GLU A 82 -28.81 4.82 -20.81
C GLU A 82 -28.38 6.30 -20.74
N SER A 83 -27.78 6.72 -19.61
CA SER A 83 -27.34 8.10 -19.39
C SER A 83 -26.00 8.44 -20.06
N GLY A 84 -25.16 7.45 -20.34
CA GLY A 84 -23.82 7.64 -20.90
C GLY A 84 -22.89 8.45 -20.00
N LEU A 85 -23.13 8.46 -18.68
CA LEU A 85 -22.34 9.19 -17.71
C LEU A 85 -21.09 8.39 -17.33
N ASP A 86 -19.94 9.04 -17.27
CA ASP A 86 -18.70 8.48 -16.77
C ASP A 86 -18.60 8.72 -15.26
N VAL A 87 -19.02 7.69 -14.50
CA VAL A 87 -19.11 7.74 -13.05
C VAL A 87 -17.84 7.21 -12.41
N VAL A 88 -17.27 7.98 -11.47
CA VAL A 88 -15.99 7.72 -10.82
C VAL A 88 -16.09 7.49 -9.31
N SER A 89 -17.30 7.38 -8.77
CA SER A 89 -17.54 7.09 -7.35
C SER A 89 -18.58 5.99 -7.16
N ARG A 90 -18.63 5.45 -5.93
CA ARG A 90 -19.78 4.62 -5.54
C ARG A 90 -21.01 5.50 -5.43
N PRO A 91 -22.21 5.02 -5.84
CA PRO A 91 -23.43 5.79 -5.71
C PRO A 91 -23.84 5.91 -4.22
N GLU A 92 -24.23 7.13 -3.82
CA GLU A 92 -24.96 7.33 -2.59
C GLU A 92 -26.46 7.20 -2.93
N VAL A 93 -27.08 6.13 -2.38
CA VAL A 93 -28.45 5.75 -2.79
C VAL A 93 -29.45 6.10 -1.71
N ASP A 94 -30.50 6.80 -2.09
CA ASP A 94 -31.69 7.08 -1.23
C ASP A 94 -33.00 6.63 -1.91
N VAL A 95 -33.89 6.01 -1.12
CA VAL A 95 -35.15 5.49 -1.60
C VAL A 95 -36.24 6.52 -1.41
N THR A 96 -36.73 7.10 -2.51
CA THR A 96 -37.74 8.14 -2.50
C THR A 96 -39.16 7.58 -2.47
N GLN A 97 -39.41 6.47 -3.16
CA GLN A 97 -40.74 5.83 -3.20
C GLN A 97 -40.60 4.31 -3.23
N ILE A 98 -41.27 3.64 -2.28
CA ILE A 98 -41.32 2.19 -2.23
C ILE A 98 -42.71 1.75 -1.76
N GLY A 99 -43.37 0.88 -2.51
CA GLY A 99 -44.69 0.40 -2.17
C GLY A 99 -45.24 -0.65 -3.15
N LYS A 100 -46.09 -1.54 -2.63
CA LYS A 100 -46.74 -2.57 -3.43
C LYS A 100 -47.69 -1.94 -4.46
N GLY A 101 -47.53 -2.33 -5.74
CA GLY A 101 -48.32 -1.79 -6.84
C GLY A 101 -48.00 -0.33 -7.20
N GLN A 102 -46.92 0.21 -6.66
CA GLN A 102 -46.38 1.53 -7.01
C GLN A 102 -45.02 1.35 -7.68
N ASN A 103 -44.64 2.32 -8.51
CA ASN A 103 -43.30 2.35 -9.06
C ASN A 103 -42.31 2.50 -7.93
N PHE A 104 -41.19 1.76 -8.01
CA PHE A 104 -40.08 1.90 -7.10
C PHE A 104 -39.17 3.02 -7.61
N ILE A 105 -38.98 4.04 -6.80
CA ILE A 105 -38.15 5.21 -7.17
C ILE A 105 -37.05 5.38 -6.13
N PHE A 106 -35.84 5.47 -6.62
CA PHE A 106 -34.69 5.77 -5.81
C PHE A 106 -33.78 6.78 -6.52
N THR A 107 -32.99 7.49 -5.74
CA THR A 107 -32.01 8.42 -6.27
C THR A 107 -30.61 7.87 -5.99
N ALA A 108 -29.69 8.11 -6.92
CA ALA A 108 -28.28 7.80 -6.78
C ALA A 108 -27.48 9.09 -7.04
N GLU A 109 -26.79 9.58 -6.03
CA GLU A 109 -25.84 10.68 -6.18
C GLU A 109 -24.46 10.10 -6.45
N VAL A 110 -23.82 10.60 -7.52
CA VAL A 110 -22.57 10.08 -8.05
C VAL A 110 -21.63 11.21 -8.46
N ALA A 111 -20.34 10.97 -8.33
CA ALA A 111 -19.34 11.86 -8.89
C ALA A 111 -19.08 11.47 -10.35
N LEU A 112 -19.05 12.46 -11.22
CA LEU A 112 -18.68 12.32 -12.62
C LEU A 112 -17.21 12.63 -12.80
N LYS A 113 -16.60 12.00 -13.79
CA LYS A 113 -15.24 12.31 -14.20
C LYS A 113 -15.14 13.79 -14.60
N PRO A 114 -14.25 14.57 -13.96
CA PRO A 114 -14.11 15.98 -14.27
C PRO A 114 -13.47 16.19 -15.64
N GLU A 115 -13.87 17.26 -16.32
CA GLU A 115 -13.16 17.73 -17.51
C GLU A 115 -11.84 18.42 -17.09
N VAL A 116 -10.75 18.05 -17.73
CA VAL A 116 -9.42 18.63 -17.51
C VAL A 116 -9.12 19.62 -18.61
N LYS A 117 -8.83 20.85 -18.23
CA LYS A 117 -8.23 21.83 -19.14
C LYS A 117 -6.72 21.77 -19.00
N LEU A 118 -6.08 21.07 -19.94
CA LEU A 118 -4.63 20.92 -19.94
C LEU A 118 -3.93 22.26 -20.03
N GLY A 119 -2.94 22.46 -19.16
CA GLY A 119 -1.96 23.51 -19.29
C GLY A 119 -0.85 23.14 -20.27
N GLN A 120 0.35 23.68 -20.08
CA GLN A 120 1.52 23.29 -20.88
C GLN A 120 1.99 21.92 -20.44
N TYR A 121 2.13 20.98 -21.38
CA TYR A 121 2.61 19.61 -21.14
C TYR A 121 3.71 19.19 -22.13
N LYS A 122 4.15 20.07 -23.03
CA LYS A 122 5.27 19.84 -23.97
C LYS A 122 6.36 20.88 -23.73
N GLY A 123 7.62 20.46 -23.87
CA GLY A 123 8.76 21.34 -23.73
C GLY A 123 8.96 21.88 -22.31
N LEU A 124 8.55 21.08 -21.31
CA LEU A 124 8.82 21.39 -19.91
C LEU A 124 10.28 21.08 -19.57
N ASP A 125 10.85 21.84 -18.66
CA ASP A 125 12.20 21.61 -18.17
C ASP A 125 12.17 20.71 -16.94
N VAL A 126 12.96 19.63 -16.95
CA VAL A 126 13.09 18.72 -15.83
C VAL A 126 14.53 18.33 -15.59
N GLN A 127 14.92 18.26 -14.32
CA GLN A 127 16.21 17.72 -13.92
C GLN A 127 16.06 16.22 -13.65
N LYS A 128 16.99 15.45 -14.20
CA LYS A 128 17.10 14.01 -13.95
C LYS A 128 18.37 13.76 -13.15
N ASP A 129 18.25 13.05 -12.04
CA ASP A 129 19.38 12.67 -11.20
C ASP A 129 20.38 11.82 -11.98
N SER A 130 21.68 11.95 -11.65
CA SER A 130 22.72 11.09 -12.23
C SER A 130 22.49 9.64 -11.85
N ALA A 131 22.64 8.76 -12.81
CA ALA A 131 22.60 7.32 -12.62
C ALA A 131 24.01 6.70 -12.47
N ASP A 132 25.03 7.55 -12.31
CA ASP A 132 26.41 7.07 -12.13
C ASP A 132 26.54 6.29 -10.84
N VAL A 133 27.23 5.14 -10.92
CA VAL A 133 27.52 4.28 -9.78
C VAL A 133 28.97 4.46 -9.40
N THR A 134 29.20 4.86 -8.18
CA THR A 134 30.54 5.00 -7.62
C THR A 134 31.09 3.65 -7.16
N ASP A 135 32.41 3.53 -7.13
CA ASP A 135 33.06 2.32 -6.62
C ASP A 135 32.77 2.12 -5.12
N GLU A 136 32.54 3.21 -4.36
CA GLU A 136 32.16 3.19 -2.95
C GLU A 136 30.80 2.53 -2.72
N GLU A 137 29.83 2.75 -3.61
CA GLU A 137 28.52 2.10 -3.52
C GLU A 137 28.61 0.60 -3.83
N VAL A 138 29.46 0.21 -4.76
CA VAL A 138 29.74 -1.20 -5.04
C VAL A 138 30.40 -1.87 -3.83
N GLU A 139 31.39 -1.19 -3.21
CA GLU A 139 32.04 -1.69 -2.01
C GLU A 139 31.07 -1.79 -0.81
N ALA A 140 30.16 -0.83 -0.67
CA ALA A 140 29.11 -0.88 0.37
C ALA A 140 28.20 -2.10 0.19
N LYS A 141 27.79 -2.40 -1.05
CA LYS A 141 26.99 -3.60 -1.35
C LYS A 141 27.75 -4.90 -1.13
N LEU A 142 29.05 -4.93 -1.43
CA LEU A 142 29.90 -6.08 -1.12
C LEU A 142 30.04 -6.30 0.38
N LYS A 143 30.18 -5.23 1.16
CA LYS A 143 30.22 -5.32 2.63
C LYS A 143 28.89 -5.82 3.20
N GLU A 144 27.78 -5.34 2.67
CA GLU A 144 26.45 -5.83 3.06
C GLU A 144 26.33 -7.34 2.80
N ALA A 145 26.74 -7.79 1.62
CA ALA A 145 26.77 -9.21 1.27
C ALA A 145 27.72 -10.00 2.16
N GLN A 146 28.89 -9.45 2.49
CA GLN A 146 29.87 -10.04 3.41
C GLN A 146 29.28 -10.23 4.82
N GLU A 147 28.57 -9.23 5.33
CA GLU A 147 27.93 -9.26 6.64
C GLU A 147 26.78 -10.28 6.69
N GLN A 148 26.00 -10.40 5.61
CA GLN A 148 24.91 -11.39 5.51
C GLN A 148 25.45 -12.84 5.48
N ASN A 149 26.65 -13.02 4.96
CA ASN A 149 27.32 -14.34 4.88
C ASN A 149 28.34 -14.57 6.00
N ALA A 150 28.34 -13.73 7.03
CA ALA A 150 29.20 -13.92 8.19
C ALA A 150 28.84 -15.20 8.95
N ARG A 151 29.87 -15.89 9.46
CA ARG A 151 29.72 -17.10 10.28
C ARG A 151 29.81 -16.74 11.75
N GLU A 152 28.89 -17.24 12.56
CA GLU A 152 28.97 -17.13 14.01
C GLU A 152 29.84 -18.25 14.58
N ILE A 153 30.92 -17.90 15.19
CA ILE A 153 31.86 -18.86 15.85
C ILE A 153 31.76 -18.67 17.35
N THR A 154 31.56 -19.78 18.07
CA THR A 154 31.56 -19.76 19.55
C THR A 154 32.97 -19.50 20.04
N VAL A 155 33.12 -18.54 20.94
CA VAL A 155 34.37 -18.16 21.60
C VAL A 155 34.31 -18.64 23.04
N GLU A 156 35.31 -19.38 23.48
CA GLU A 156 35.36 -19.96 24.84
C GLU A 156 36.55 -19.47 25.68
N ASP A 157 37.49 -18.80 25.06
CA ASP A 157 38.85 -18.55 25.61
C ASP A 157 39.18 -17.08 25.88
N ARG A 158 38.24 -16.16 25.62
CA ARG A 158 38.41 -14.71 25.84
C ARG A 158 37.16 -14.04 26.43
N ALA A 159 37.38 -12.86 26.94
CA ALA A 159 36.29 -11.96 27.37
C ALA A 159 35.59 -11.29 26.19
N VAL A 160 34.42 -10.72 26.46
CA VAL A 160 33.57 -9.95 25.52
C VAL A 160 34.34 -8.79 24.89
N GLN A 161 34.24 -8.68 23.58
CA GLN A 161 34.79 -7.58 22.78
C GLN A 161 33.69 -6.86 22.00
N ASP A 162 34.04 -5.71 21.47
CA ASP A 162 33.14 -4.96 20.56
C ASP A 162 32.87 -5.78 19.28
N GLY A 163 31.65 -5.80 18.81
CA GLY A 163 31.16 -6.60 17.68
C GLY A 163 30.75 -8.03 18.02
N ASP A 164 31.00 -8.53 19.25
CA ASP A 164 30.61 -9.88 19.66
C ASP A 164 29.05 -9.98 19.83
N ILE A 165 28.55 -11.17 19.50
CA ILE A 165 27.17 -11.56 19.82
C ILE A 165 27.20 -12.31 21.14
N ILE A 166 26.69 -11.72 22.19
CA ILE A 166 26.64 -12.36 23.50
C ILE A 166 25.25 -12.89 23.81
N THR A 167 25.21 -14.03 24.53
CA THR A 167 23.98 -14.51 25.16
C THR A 167 24.05 -14.16 26.63
N LEU A 168 23.07 -13.46 27.13
CA LEU A 168 23.06 -12.96 28.51
C LEU A 168 21.72 -13.14 29.20
N ASN A 169 21.78 -13.20 30.54
CA ASN A 169 20.63 -12.97 31.39
C ASN A 169 20.80 -11.62 32.08
N TYR A 170 19.71 -10.88 32.23
CA TYR A 170 19.75 -9.64 33.01
C TYR A 170 18.54 -9.47 33.90
N ALA A 171 18.72 -8.76 35.00
CA ALA A 171 17.67 -8.37 35.94
C ALA A 171 17.89 -6.91 36.34
N GLY A 172 17.04 -6.02 35.87
CA GLY A 172 17.09 -4.58 36.10
C GLY A 172 16.25 -4.15 37.30
N THR A 173 16.79 -3.18 38.04
CA THR A 173 16.10 -2.55 39.17
C THR A 173 16.26 -1.04 39.09
N VAL A 174 15.22 -0.32 39.50
CA VAL A 174 15.23 1.14 39.75
C VAL A 174 14.98 1.31 41.25
N ASP A 175 15.89 2.03 41.91
CA ASP A 175 15.82 2.20 43.38
C ASP A 175 15.73 0.87 44.16
N GLY A 176 16.28 -0.22 43.60
CA GLY A 176 16.25 -1.55 44.19
C GLY A 176 14.93 -2.31 43.95
N VAL A 177 14.01 -1.79 43.18
CA VAL A 177 12.72 -2.43 42.83
C VAL A 177 12.77 -2.89 41.35
N ALA A 178 12.42 -4.16 41.13
CA ALA A 178 12.29 -4.67 39.74
C ALA A 178 11.11 -4.03 39.02
N PHE A 179 11.25 -3.85 37.73
CA PHE A 179 10.25 -3.24 36.87
C PHE A 179 9.88 -4.15 35.68
N ASP A 180 8.72 -3.93 35.08
CA ASP A 180 8.25 -4.70 33.92
C ASP A 180 9.15 -4.49 32.72
N GLY A 181 9.58 -5.59 32.06
CA GLY A 181 10.53 -5.56 30.96
C GLY A 181 12.01 -5.46 31.40
N GLY A 182 12.30 -5.31 32.71
CA GLY A 182 13.64 -5.22 33.23
C GLY A 182 14.39 -6.57 33.35
N THR A 183 13.73 -7.72 33.06
CA THR A 183 14.35 -9.04 33.23
C THR A 183 14.18 -9.86 31.96
N ALA A 184 15.28 -10.48 31.52
CA ALA A 184 15.26 -11.48 30.44
C ALA A 184 16.28 -12.58 30.66
N GLU A 185 16.00 -13.76 30.12
CA GLU A 185 16.90 -14.91 30.11
C GLU A 185 17.24 -15.32 28.68
N ASN A 186 18.48 -15.71 28.44
CA ASN A 186 19.00 -16.13 27.14
C ASN A 186 18.80 -15.09 26.03
N GLN A 187 18.86 -13.81 26.39
CA GLN A 187 18.77 -12.71 25.41
C GLN A 187 20.05 -12.64 24.61
N GLN A 188 19.94 -12.53 23.27
CA GLN A 188 21.08 -12.24 22.42
C GLN A 188 21.24 -10.73 22.25
N LEU A 189 22.48 -10.27 22.33
CA LEU A 189 22.86 -8.87 22.18
C LEU A 189 24.17 -8.77 21.39
N VAL A 190 24.18 -7.91 20.38
CA VAL A 190 25.41 -7.56 19.65
C VAL A 190 26.02 -6.36 20.34
N ILE A 191 27.25 -6.50 20.82
CA ILE A 191 27.99 -5.41 21.47
C ILE A 191 28.36 -4.35 20.44
N GLY A 192 28.01 -3.08 20.70
CA GLY A 192 28.20 -1.96 19.76
C GLY A 192 27.04 -1.73 18.81
N SER A 193 25.94 -2.49 18.94
CA SER A 193 24.74 -2.29 18.13
C SER A 193 23.90 -1.09 18.55
N HIS A 194 24.12 -0.57 19.76
CA HIS A 194 23.33 0.51 20.38
C HIS A 194 21.82 0.23 20.43
N THR A 195 21.44 -1.06 20.53
CA THR A 195 20.03 -1.48 20.66
C THR A 195 19.53 -1.41 22.08
N PHE A 196 20.45 -1.43 23.06
CA PHE A 196 20.14 -1.23 24.46
C PHE A 196 20.37 0.23 24.88
N ILE A 197 20.01 0.57 26.12
CA ILE A 197 20.18 1.92 26.70
C ILE A 197 21.65 2.28 26.67
N ASP A 198 21.92 3.57 26.40
CA ASP A 198 23.28 4.12 26.30
C ASP A 198 24.19 3.66 27.46
N ASN A 199 25.43 3.31 27.13
CA ASN A 199 26.44 2.76 28.01
C ASN A 199 26.18 1.34 28.56
N PHE A 200 25.10 0.66 28.18
CA PHE A 200 24.84 -0.72 28.63
C PHE A 200 25.84 -1.71 28.01
N GLU A 201 25.97 -1.64 26.68
CA GLU A 201 26.79 -2.57 25.90
C GLU A 201 28.28 -2.36 26.17
N GLU A 202 28.73 -1.11 26.24
CA GLU A 202 30.13 -0.74 26.50
C GLU A 202 30.63 -1.26 27.85
N GLN A 203 29.79 -1.27 28.87
CA GLN A 203 30.17 -1.76 30.17
C GLN A 203 30.34 -3.29 30.18
N LEU A 204 29.76 -4.02 29.24
CA LEU A 204 29.91 -5.48 29.14
C LEU A 204 31.21 -5.91 28.48
N ILE A 205 31.93 -5.01 27.81
CA ILE A 205 33.26 -5.30 27.26
C ILE A 205 34.21 -5.69 28.37
N GLY A 206 34.94 -6.82 28.17
CA GLY A 206 35.87 -7.36 29.14
C GLY A 206 35.28 -8.32 30.18
N VAL A 207 33.97 -8.61 30.13
CA VAL A 207 33.34 -9.62 30.98
C VAL A 207 33.61 -11.01 30.41
N GLU A 208 34.02 -11.95 31.25
CA GLU A 208 34.28 -13.34 30.86
C GLU A 208 32.97 -14.14 30.76
N ILE A 209 33.04 -15.29 30.09
CA ILE A 209 31.91 -16.23 30.03
C ILE A 209 31.55 -16.71 31.43
N ASN A 210 30.25 -16.75 31.75
CA ASN A 210 29.71 -16.97 33.09
C ASN A 210 30.05 -15.87 34.11
N GLY A 211 30.69 -14.78 33.67
CA GLY A 211 30.93 -13.62 34.51
C GLY A 211 29.63 -12.86 34.76
N GLU A 212 29.57 -12.25 35.94
CA GLU A 212 28.46 -11.41 36.38
C GLU A 212 28.93 -9.97 36.57
N LYS A 213 28.11 -9.00 36.15
CA LYS A 213 28.45 -7.58 36.28
C LYS A 213 27.21 -6.77 36.51
N ASP A 214 27.32 -5.82 37.42
CA ASP A 214 26.29 -4.78 37.57
C ASP A 214 26.56 -3.65 36.58
N VAL A 215 25.57 -3.37 35.74
CA VAL A 215 25.61 -2.34 34.70
C VAL A 215 24.71 -1.21 35.15
N GLU A 216 25.30 -0.03 35.33
CA GLU A 216 24.58 1.17 35.73
C GLU A 216 24.25 2.02 34.50
N VAL A 217 22.97 2.32 34.28
CA VAL A 217 22.51 3.12 33.14
C VAL A 217 21.47 4.13 33.62
N THR A 218 21.27 5.18 32.83
CA THR A 218 20.20 6.16 33.07
C THR A 218 19.25 6.13 31.88
N PHE A 219 17.96 5.95 32.13
CA PHE A 219 16.97 6.01 31.09
C PHE A 219 16.90 7.42 30.46
N PRO A 220 16.74 7.54 29.15
CA PRO A 220 16.52 8.84 28.50
C PRO A 220 15.31 9.59 29.10
N GLU A 221 15.34 10.92 29.06
CA GLU A 221 14.22 11.75 29.55
C GLU A 221 12.94 11.54 28.74
N GLU A 222 13.07 11.18 27.44
CA GLU A 222 11.97 10.91 26.52
C GLU A 222 11.73 9.39 26.35
N TYR A 223 11.84 8.61 27.42
CA TYR A 223 11.60 7.16 27.35
C TYR A 223 10.11 6.87 27.33
N HIS A 224 9.69 5.88 26.50
CA HIS A 224 8.28 5.54 26.28
C HIS A 224 7.51 5.13 27.54
N ALA A 225 8.19 4.65 28.59
CA ALA A 225 7.61 4.38 29.91
C ALA A 225 7.90 5.58 30.84
N GLU A 226 6.88 6.41 31.08
CA GLU A 226 6.97 7.60 31.92
C GLU A 226 7.52 7.30 33.34
N ASP A 227 7.22 6.12 33.87
CA ASP A 227 7.67 5.67 35.19
C ASP A 227 9.19 5.40 35.24
N LEU A 228 9.86 5.25 34.13
CA LEU A 228 11.30 4.96 34.01
C LEU A 228 12.10 6.15 33.47
N ALA A 229 11.47 7.10 32.79
CA ALA A 229 12.12 8.24 32.15
C ALA A 229 13.03 9.01 33.11
N GLY A 230 14.28 9.25 32.72
CA GLY A 230 15.28 9.99 33.51
C GLY A 230 15.78 9.29 34.78
N LYS A 231 15.36 8.05 35.08
CA LYS A 231 15.77 7.34 36.27
C LYS A 231 17.02 6.50 36.06
N ALA A 232 17.86 6.43 37.10
CA ALA A 232 18.99 5.52 37.14
C ALA A 232 18.50 4.09 37.42
N ALA A 233 19.03 3.14 36.66
CA ALA A 233 18.75 1.72 36.81
C ALA A 233 20.05 0.93 36.94
N VAL A 234 19.98 -0.15 37.68
CA VAL A 234 21.08 -1.12 37.82
C VAL A 234 20.60 -2.46 37.26
N PHE A 235 21.33 -2.97 36.29
CA PHE A 235 21.10 -4.28 35.68
C PHE A 235 22.17 -5.27 36.17
N HIS A 236 21.75 -6.29 36.87
CA HIS A 236 22.61 -7.42 37.16
C HIS A 236 22.64 -8.34 35.96
N VAL A 237 23.77 -8.37 35.26
CA VAL A 237 23.94 -9.07 33.99
C VAL A 237 24.86 -10.26 34.17
N LYS A 238 24.48 -11.42 33.63
CA LYS A 238 25.31 -12.62 33.53
C LYS A 238 25.50 -13.01 32.08
N VAL A 239 26.73 -13.03 31.60
CA VAL A 239 27.09 -13.48 30.26
C VAL A 239 27.17 -15.01 30.24
N LEU A 240 26.35 -15.63 29.38
CA LEU A 240 26.25 -17.10 29.28
C LEU A 240 27.13 -17.66 28.16
N GLY A 241 27.34 -16.89 27.11
CA GLY A 241 28.14 -17.32 25.96
C GLY A 241 28.53 -16.15 25.08
N ILE A 242 29.61 -16.32 24.33
CA ILE A 242 30.12 -15.32 23.38
C ILE A 242 30.22 -16.00 22.02
N LYS A 243 29.77 -15.33 20.99
CA LYS A 243 30.01 -15.70 19.61
C LYS A 243 30.64 -14.51 18.90
N GLU A 244 31.63 -14.81 18.06
CA GLU A 244 32.28 -13.84 17.19
C GLU A 244 31.69 -13.95 15.79
N LYS A 245 31.41 -12.81 15.17
CA LYS A 245 30.97 -12.73 13.78
C LYS A 245 32.21 -12.73 12.88
N GLN A 246 32.52 -13.88 12.31
CA GLN A 246 33.65 -14.00 11.38
C GLN A 246 33.19 -13.66 9.97
N LEU A 247 33.68 -12.55 9.45
CA LEU A 247 33.44 -12.12 8.08
C LEU A 247 34.33 -12.94 7.12
N PRO A 248 33.75 -13.50 6.03
CA PRO A 248 34.55 -14.12 4.97
C PRO A 248 35.43 -13.07 4.29
N ALA A 249 36.58 -13.48 3.74
CA ALA A 249 37.40 -12.61 2.91
C ALA A 249 36.60 -12.27 1.61
N ILE A 250 36.71 -11.03 1.13
CA ILE A 250 36.09 -10.64 -0.15
C ILE A 250 37.08 -10.96 -1.26
N ASP A 251 36.97 -12.16 -1.80
CA ASP A 251 37.81 -12.71 -2.87
C ASP A 251 36.99 -13.58 -3.84
N ASP A 252 37.64 -14.27 -4.74
CA ASP A 252 36.94 -15.11 -5.74
C ASP A 252 36.25 -16.30 -5.07
N ASP A 253 36.78 -16.84 -3.98
CA ASP A 253 36.11 -17.91 -3.22
C ASP A 253 34.78 -17.40 -2.61
N PHE A 254 34.75 -16.15 -2.13
CA PHE A 254 33.53 -15.52 -1.65
C PHE A 254 32.49 -15.37 -2.75
N ALA A 255 32.89 -14.95 -3.95
CA ALA A 255 31.96 -14.82 -5.06
C ALA A 255 31.35 -16.18 -5.46
N GLN A 256 32.16 -17.23 -5.52
CA GLN A 256 31.74 -18.61 -5.83
C GLN A 256 30.83 -19.21 -4.76
N ASP A 257 31.11 -18.94 -3.49
CA ASP A 257 30.34 -19.50 -2.38
C ASP A 257 28.99 -18.85 -2.19
N THR A 258 28.84 -17.55 -2.56
CA THR A 258 27.65 -16.74 -2.25
C THR A 258 26.83 -16.37 -3.46
N THR A 259 27.35 -16.56 -4.68
CA THR A 259 26.69 -16.17 -5.93
C THR A 259 26.90 -17.22 -7.02
N GLU A 260 26.42 -16.96 -8.22
CA GLU A 260 26.66 -17.78 -9.42
C GLU A 260 27.91 -17.37 -10.23
N PHE A 261 28.70 -16.40 -9.74
CA PHE A 261 29.88 -15.88 -10.42
C PHE A 261 31.15 -16.62 -9.99
N ASP A 262 32.07 -16.81 -10.94
CA ASP A 262 33.34 -17.50 -10.69
C ASP A 262 34.42 -16.56 -10.12
N THR A 263 34.29 -15.24 -10.32
CA THR A 263 35.28 -14.26 -9.86
C THR A 263 34.61 -13.07 -9.15
N LEU A 264 35.35 -12.44 -8.24
CA LEU A 264 34.94 -11.22 -7.57
C LEU A 264 34.72 -10.06 -8.56
N GLU A 265 35.49 -10.01 -9.63
CA GLU A 265 35.33 -8.98 -10.67
C GLU A 265 33.99 -9.10 -11.40
N GLU A 266 33.57 -10.32 -11.75
CA GLU A 266 32.25 -10.57 -12.34
C GLU A 266 31.12 -10.17 -11.37
N TYR A 267 31.25 -10.53 -10.12
CA TYR A 267 30.28 -10.15 -9.09
C TYR A 267 30.19 -8.63 -8.89
N LYS A 268 31.34 -7.93 -8.86
CA LYS A 268 31.36 -6.44 -8.81
C LYS A 268 30.69 -5.81 -10.02
N ASN A 269 30.92 -6.36 -11.20
CA ASN A 269 30.31 -5.85 -12.42
C ASN A 269 28.78 -6.06 -12.40
N ASP A 270 28.30 -7.18 -11.93
CA ASP A 270 26.85 -7.45 -11.76
C ASP A 270 26.21 -6.48 -10.74
N ILE A 271 26.86 -6.26 -9.60
CA ILE A 271 26.42 -5.27 -8.61
C ILE A 271 26.34 -3.87 -9.25
N LYS A 272 27.38 -3.49 -9.99
CA LYS A 272 27.44 -2.18 -10.68
C LYS A 272 26.32 -2.02 -11.70
N GLU A 273 26.06 -3.05 -12.50
CA GLU A 273 25.00 -3.06 -13.49
C GLU A 273 23.61 -2.98 -12.84
N LYS A 274 23.37 -3.74 -11.78
CA LYS A 274 22.13 -3.72 -11.01
C LYS A 274 21.88 -2.36 -10.34
N LEU A 275 22.92 -1.77 -9.74
CA LEU A 275 22.84 -0.44 -9.14
C LEU A 275 22.59 0.63 -10.20
N ALA A 276 23.27 0.56 -11.35
CA ALA A 276 23.07 1.50 -12.45
C ALA A 276 21.65 1.42 -13.00
N THR A 277 21.13 0.21 -13.21
CA THR A 277 19.75 0.01 -13.66
C THR A 277 18.75 0.55 -12.64
N ALA A 278 18.92 0.25 -11.36
CA ALA A 278 18.04 0.73 -10.30
C ALA A 278 18.06 2.28 -10.19
N LYS A 279 19.24 2.89 -10.21
CA LYS A 279 19.38 4.35 -10.20
C LYS A 279 18.75 4.99 -11.46
N GLN A 280 18.94 4.38 -12.62
CA GLN A 280 18.36 4.88 -13.87
C GLN A 280 16.83 4.85 -13.85
N GLU A 281 16.26 3.75 -13.34
CA GLU A 281 14.82 3.62 -13.18
C GLU A 281 14.28 4.63 -12.13
N GLN A 282 14.96 4.80 -11.01
CA GLN A 282 14.61 5.77 -9.98
C GLN A 282 14.67 7.20 -10.51
N ALA A 283 15.75 7.58 -11.18
CA ALA A 283 15.92 8.90 -11.78
C ALA A 283 14.88 9.17 -12.88
N LYS A 284 14.55 8.14 -13.70
CA LYS A 284 13.47 8.23 -14.68
C LYS A 284 12.11 8.46 -14.01
N ALA A 285 11.79 7.69 -12.99
CA ALA A 285 10.54 7.82 -12.25
C ALA A 285 10.42 9.19 -11.54
N ALA A 286 11.50 9.68 -10.93
CA ALA A 286 11.55 11.01 -10.31
C ALA A 286 11.29 12.12 -11.33
N ALA A 287 11.95 12.06 -12.50
CA ALA A 287 11.75 13.02 -13.57
C ALA A 287 10.31 12.97 -14.14
N GLN A 288 9.74 11.78 -14.30
CA GLN A 288 8.35 11.61 -14.73
C GLN A 288 7.37 12.23 -13.73
N ASN A 289 7.55 11.96 -12.43
CA ASN A 289 6.71 12.54 -11.38
C ASN A 289 6.81 14.06 -11.34
N ALA A 290 8.03 14.62 -11.44
CA ALA A 290 8.23 16.06 -11.48
C ALA A 290 7.55 16.73 -12.68
N LEU A 291 7.56 16.08 -13.86
CA LEU A 291 6.84 16.56 -15.04
C LEU A 291 5.32 16.52 -14.83
N ILE A 292 4.79 15.42 -14.26
CA ILE A 292 3.37 15.28 -13.97
C ILE A 292 2.93 16.37 -12.99
N ASP A 293 3.70 16.63 -11.92
CA ASP A 293 3.41 17.69 -10.96
C ASP A 293 3.36 19.08 -11.63
N GLN A 294 4.31 19.41 -12.51
CA GLN A 294 4.29 20.67 -13.26
C GLN A 294 3.06 20.79 -14.18
N ILE A 295 2.66 19.70 -14.83
CA ILE A 295 1.47 19.70 -15.70
C ILE A 295 0.20 19.88 -14.84
N VAL A 296 0.12 19.20 -13.70
CA VAL A 296 -0.99 19.34 -12.75
C VAL A 296 -1.11 20.79 -12.28
N GLU A 297 0.00 21.43 -11.89
CA GLU A 297 -0.01 22.83 -11.43
C GLU A 297 -0.46 23.82 -12.51
N SER A 298 -0.17 23.53 -13.80
CA SER A 298 -0.58 24.37 -14.92
C SER A 298 -1.98 24.09 -15.45
N SER A 299 -2.63 23.00 -15.02
CA SER A 299 -3.93 22.53 -15.50
C SER A 299 -5.08 22.95 -14.56
N GLU A 300 -6.28 23.13 -15.12
CA GLU A 300 -7.48 23.43 -14.35
C GLU A 300 -8.41 22.21 -14.34
N MET A 301 -8.84 21.79 -13.15
CA MET A 301 -9.78 20.69 -12.95
C MET A 301 -10.57 20.89 -11.65
N ASP A 302 -11.85 20.50 -11.64
CA ASP A 302 -12.72 20.53 -10.46
C ASP A 302 -12.99 19.08 -10.02
N ILE A 303 -12.22 18.61 -9.03
CA ILE A 303 -12.23 17.20 -8.59
C ILE A 303 -13.25 17.03 -7.47
N PRO A 304 -14.25 16.14 -7.63
CA PRO A 304 -15.20 15.82 -6.57
C PRO A 304 -14.50 15.15 -5.36
N ASP A 305 -14.88 15.52 -4.15
CA ASP A 305 -14.36 14.92 -2.91
C ASP A 305 -14.56 13.39 -2.90
N ALA A 306 -15.67 12.90 -3.42
CA ALA A 306 -15.95 11.48 -3.52
C ALA A 306 -14.89 10.69 -4.35
N MET A 307 -14.28 11.34 -5.34
CA MET A 307 -13.20 10.73 -6.13
C MET A 307 -11.89 10.64 -5.30
N VAL A 308 -11.61 11.66 -4.50
CA VAL A 308 -10.47 11.66 -3.59
C VAL A 308 -10.66 10.62 -2.48
N ASP A 309 -11.85 10.54 -1.89
CA ASP A 309 -12.18 9.56 -0.85
C ASP A 309 -12.07 8.12 -1.37
N PHE A 310 -12.49 7.88 -2.62
CA PHE A 310 -12.30 6.57 -3.26
C PHE A 310 -10.81 6.22 -3.44
N GLN A 311 -10.00 7.19 -3.84
CA GLN A 311 -8.55 6.99 -3.94
C GLN A 311 -7.90 6.74 -2.57
N VAL A 312 -8.37 7.41 -1.51
CA VAL A 312 -7.94 7.14 -0.13
C VAL A 312 -8.28 5.70 0.26
N ASP A 313 -9.48 5.19 -0.08
CA ASP A 313 -9.86 3.80 0.18
C ASP A 313 -8.88 2.82 -0.49
N GLN A 314 -8.52 3.06 -1.75
CA GLN A 314 -7.54 2.24 -2.46
C GLN A 314 -6.16 2.29 -1.79
N MET A 315 -5.69 3.48 -1.39
CA MET A 315 -4.40 3.63 -0.70
C MET A 315 -4.38 2.92 0.66
N VAL A 316 -5.49 2.94 1.39
CA VAL A 316 -5.64 2.18 2.65
C VAL A 316 -5.59 0.68 2.39
N ASP A 317 -6.22 0.18 1.33
CA ASP A 317 -6.17 -1.23 0.96
C ASP A 317 -4.76 -1.65 0.51
N GLU A 318 -4.04 -0.81 -0.26
CA GLU A 318 -2.62 -1.01 -0.60
C GLU A 318 -1.74 -1.07 0.65
N PHE A 319 -1.97 -0.15 1.59
CA PHE A 319 -1.24 -0.10 2.85
C PHE A 319 -1.49 -1.35 3.71
N LYS A 320 -2.75 -1.79 3.80
CA LYS A 320 -3.14 -3.03 4.48
C LYS A 320 -2.45 -4.26 3.88
N GLN A 321 -2.36 -4.35 2.55
CA GLN A 321 -1.65 -5.44 1.89
C GLN A 321 -0.15 -5.40 2.22
N ARG A 322 0.48 -4.22 2.20
CA ARG A 322 1.90 -4.04 2.56
C ARG A 322 2.18 -4.48 3.99
N LEU A 323 1.32 -4.11 4.95
CA LEU A 323 1.42 -4.57 6.33
C LEU A 323 1.28 -6.09 6.45
N ALA A 324 0.36 -6.69 5.69
CA ALA A 324 0.16 -8.14 5.70
C ALA A 324 1.41 -8.90 5.22
N TYR A 325 2.16 -8.39 4.23
CA TYR A 325 3.46 -8.96 3.83
C TYR A 325 4.51 -8.90 4.95
N GLN A 326 4.40 -7.92 5.85
CA GLN A 326 5.26 -7.79 7.02
C GLN A 326 4.75 -8.57 8.25
N GLY A 327 3.64 -9.31 8.10
CA GLY A 327 3.03 -10.08 9.19
C GLY A 327 2.22 -9.24 10.19
N LEU A 328 1.89 -7.99 9.84
CA LEU A 328 1.10 -7.08 10.66
C LEU A 328 -0.31 -6.89 10.08
N SER A 329 -1.30 -6.73 10.95
CA SER A 329 -2.63 -6.27 10.53
C SER A 329 -2.75 -4.75 10.65
N LEU A 330 -3.66 -4.16 9.87
CA LEU A 330 -3.95 -2.72 9.95
C LEU A 330 -4.42 -2.32 11.36
N ASP A 331 -5.22 -3.17 12.02
CA ASP A 331 -5.71 -2.92 13.38
C ASP A 331 -4.55 -2.90 14.40
N GLN A 332 -3.59 -3.81 14.26
CA GLN A 332 -2.38 -3.82 15.08
C GLN A 332 -1.53 -2.56 14.85
N TYR A 333 -1.35 -2.14 13.59
CA TYR A 333 -0.64 -0.92 13.27
C TYR A 333 -1.28 0.31 13.93
N VAL A 334 -2.61 0.46 13.78
CA VAL A 334 -3.39 1.55 14.41
C VAL A 334 -3.24 1.53 15.93
N GLN A 335 -3.27 0.35 16.55
CA GLN A 335 -3.09 0.20 17.99
C GLN A 335 -1.67 0.58 18.44
N PHE A 336 -0.63 0.18 17.71
CA PHE A 336 0.77 0.50 18.04
C PHE A 336 1.12 1.96 17.79
N SER A 337 0.61 2.55 16.70
CA SER A 337 0.89 3.96 16.35
C SER A 337 0.08 4.95 17.18
N GLY A 338 -0.98 4.50 17.85
CA GLY A 338 -1.90 5.38 18.59
C GLY A 338 -2.74 6.30 17.71
N GLN A 339 -2.69 6.13 16.37
CA GLN A 339 -3.50 6.89 15.42
C GLN A 339 -4.87 6.25 15.24
N SER A 340 -5.91 7.06 15.00
CA SER A 340 -7.21 6.51 14.57
C SER A 340 -7.21 6.23 13.05
N MET A 341 -8.14 5.37 12.60
CA MET A 341 -8.36 5.14 11.16
C MET A 341 -8.69 6.43 10.41
N ASP A 342 -9.47 7.32 11.03
CA ASP A 342 -9.83 8.60 10.42
C ASP A 342 -8.60 9.52 10.27
N ALA A 343 -7.71 9.54 11.25
CA ALA A 343 -6.46 10.30 11.18
C ALA A 343 -5.52 9.74 10.09
N LEU A 344 -5.44 8.41 9.95
CA LEU A 344 -4.68 7.77 8.88
C LEU A 344 -5.25 8.15 7.50
N ARG A 345 -6.57 8.08 7.33
CA ARG A 345 -7.24 8.47 6.07
C ARG A 345 -7.01 9.94 5.75
N GLU A 346 -7.12 10.82 6.74
CA GLU A 346 -6.90 12.26 6.55
C GLU A 346 -5.46 12.55 6.14
N SER A 347 -4.47 11.85 6.70
CA SER A 347 -3.07 12.01 6.31
C SER A 347 -2.79 11.59 4.85
N MET A 348 -3.60 10.67 4.30
CA MET A 348 -3.47 10.18 2.92
C MET A 348 -4.18 11.07 1.88
N LYS A 349 -5.08 11.97 2.28
CA LYS A 349 -5.88 12.79 1.34
C LYS A 349 -5.03 13.64 0.41
N GLY A 350 -3.95 14.22 0.92
CA GLY A 350 -3.05 15.04 0.11
C GLY A 350 -2.42 14.26 -1.04
N ASP A 351 -1.91 13.08 -0.75
CA ASP A 351 -1.31 12.20 -1.74
C ASP A 351 -2.36 11.59 -2.67
N ALA A 352 -3.55 11.27 -2.14
CA ALA A 352 -4.67 10.79 -2.94
C ALA A 352 -5.10 11.84 -3.98
N LEU A 353 -5.21 13.11 -3.58
CA LEU A 353 -5.55 14.20 -4.48
C LEU A 353 -4.50 14.32 -5.61
N LYS A 354 -3.21 14.28 -5.28
CA LYS A 354 -2.13 14.33 -6.28
C LYS A 354 -2.21 13.14 -7.25
N ARG A 355 -2.45 11.93 -6.76
CA ARG A 355 -2.62 10.76 -7.62
C ARG A 355 -3.80 10.90 -8.58
N VAL A 356 -4.95 11.38 -8.08
CA VAL A 356 -6.14 11.64 -8.89
C VAL A 356 -5.85 12.70 -9.95
N GLN A 357 -5.21 13.82 -9.57
CA GLN A 357 -4.84 14.89 -10.51
C GLN A 357 -3.91 14.37 -11.60
N GLY A 358 -2.87 13.62 -11.22
CA GLY A 358 -1.92 13.04 -12.18
C GLY A 358 -2.60 12.08 -13.17
N SER A 359 -3.48 11.19 -12.68
CA SER A 359 -4.24 10.28 -13.53
C SER A 359 -5.13 11.01 -14.53
N LEU A 360 -5.89 12.02 -14.06
CA LEU A 360 -6.80 12.81 -14.90
C LEU A 360 -6.05 13.59 -16.00
N VAL A 361 -4.89 14.19 -15.64
CA VAL A 361 -4.04 14.91 -16.60
C VAL A 361 -3.50 13.96 -17.67
N LEU A 362 -2.99 12.80 -17.25
CA LEU A 362 -2.45 11.81 -18.20
C LEU A 362 -3.53 11.27 -19.15
N GLU A 363 -4.74 10.97 -18.62
CA GLU A 363 -5.86 10.55 -19.45
C GLU A 363 -6.30 11.65 -20.43
N ALA A 364 -6.25 12.92 -20.01
CA ALA A 364 -6.52 14.04 -20.89
C ALA A 364 -5.46 14.17 -22.00
N ILE A 365 -4.18 13.90 -21.69
CA ILE A 365 -3.09 13.85 -22.69
C ILE A 365 -3.30 12.68 -23.65
N VAL A 366 -3.66 11.50 -23.17
CA VAL A 366 -4.02 10.34 -24.02
C VAL A 366 -5.07 10.72 -25.04
N ALA A 367 -6.12 11.41 -24.61
CA ALA A 367 -7.20 11.87 -25.49
C ALA A 367 -6.74 12.97 -26.45
N ALA A 368 -5.94 13.94 -25.99
CA ALA A 368 -5.45 15.05 -26.82
C ALA A 368 -4.48 14.62 -27.92
N GLU A 369 -3.62 13.65 -27.63
CA GLU A 369 -2.60 13.14 -28.54
C GLU A 369 -3.02 11.87 -29.29
N ASN A 370 -4.23 11.35 -29.03
CA ASN A 370 -4.75 10.10 -29.58
C ASN A 370 -3.78 8.93 -29.36
N ILE A 371 -3.31 8.78 -28.10
CA ILE A 371 -2.38 7.70 -27.74
C ILE A 371 -3.21 6.42 -27.53
N GLU A 372 -2.93 5.42 -28.32
CA GLU A 372 -3.59 4.12 -28.22
C GLU A 372 -2.57 3.02 -27.90
N ALA A 373 -3.00 2.02 -27.13
CA ALA A 373 -2.27 0.79 -26.95
C ALA A 373 -2.77 -0.25 -27.97
N ASP A 374 -1.85 -0.85 -28.68
CA ASP A 374 -2.14 -1.89 -29.66
C ASP A 374 -1.98 -3.31 -29.06
N GLU A 375 -2.20 -4.34 -29.89
CA GLU A 375 -2.05 -5.75 -29.48
C GLU A 375 -0.59 -6.13 -29.17
N GLU A 376 0.39 -5.44 -29.74
CA GLU A 376 1.81 -5.68 -29.44
C GLU A 376 2.17 -5.15 -28.05
N ASP A 377 1.62 -4.00 -27.66
CA ASP A 377 1.81 -3.43 -26.34
C ASP A 377 1.22 -4.34 -25.25
N LEU A 378 0.00 -4.83 -25.50
CA LEU A 378 -0.66 -5.77 -24.60
C LEU A 378 0.13 -7.09 -24.47
N LYS A 379 0.69 -7.57 -25.57
CA LYS A 379 1.51 -8.78 -25.56
C LYS A 379 2.80 -8.58 -24.75
N LYS A 380 3.47 -7.44 -24.88
CA LYS A 380 4.64 -7.10 -24.06
C LYS A 380 4.29 -7.07 -22.56
N GLU A 381 3.11 -6.58 -22.21
CA GLU A 381 2.67 -6.58 -20.84
C GLU A 381 2.41 -8.00 -20.31
N PHE A 382 1.82 -8.87 -21.12
CA PHE A 382 1.70 -10.30 -20.78
C PHE A 382 3.06 -10.97 -20.63
N GLU A 383 4.04 -10.63 -21.46
CA GLU A 383 5.41 -11.16 -21.35
C GLU A 383 6.08 -10.73 -20.03
N LYS A 384 5.90 -9.47 -19.59
CA LYS A 384 6.38 -8.99 -18.27
C LYS A 384 5.71 -9.73 -17.12
N MET A 385 4.40 -9.89 -17.19
CA MET A 385 3.66 -10.66 -16.19
C MET A 385 4.11 -12.14 -16.16
N ALA A 386 4.35 -12.73 -17.32
CA ALA A 386 4.83 -14.09 -17.46
C ALA A 386 6.17 -14.31 -16.77
N GLN A 387 7.10 -13.38 -16.94
CA GLN A 387 8.40 -13.40 -16.24
C GLN A 387 8.23 -13.30 -14.72
N MET A 388 7.36 -12.40 -14.25
CA MET A 388 7.11 -12.19 -12.82
C MET A 388 6.49 -13.43 -12.16
N TYR A 389 5.52 -14.07 -12.82
CA TYR A 389 4.82 -15.25 -12.29
C TYR A 389 5.44 -16.60 -12.70
N GLN A 390 6.54 -16.59 -13.46
CA GLN A 390 7.20 -17.79 -14.00
C GLN A 390 6.22 -18.68 -14.78
N MET A 391 5.37 -18.07 -15.61
CA MET A 391 4.34 -18.72 -16.42
C MET A 391 4.57 -18.39 -17.90
N GLU A 392 3.90 -19.13 -18.80
CA GLU A 392 3.89 -18.80 -20.22
C GLU A 392 2.91 -17.64 -20.50
N ALA A 393 3.32 -16.67 -21.33
CA ALA A 393 2.50 -15.49 -21.67
C ALA A 393 1.11 -15.88 -22.24
N SER A 394 1.03 -16.95 -23.01
CA SER A 394 -0.21 -17.49 -23.55
C SER A 394 -1.18 -18.01 -22.51
N GLN A 395 -0.67 -18.48 -21.36
CA GLN A 395 -1.51 -18.92 -20.25
C GLN A 395 -2.12 -17.72 -19.53
N ILE A 396 -1.33 -16.66 -19.30
CA ILE A 396 -1.81 -15.43 -18.69
C ILE A 396 -2.86 -14.76 -19.58
N GLU A 397 -2.60 -14.65 -20.88
CA GLU A 397 -3.55 -14.12 -21.84
C GLU A 397 -4.90 -14.86 -21.83
N GLY A 398 -4.86 -16.19 -21.72
CA GLY A 398 -6.06 -17.02 -21.67
C GLY A 398 -6.84 -16.94 -20.35
N MET A 399 -6.22 -16.46 -19.27
CA MET A 399 -6.86 -16.30 -17.96
C MET A 399 -7.55 -14.94 -17.78
N ILE A 400 -7.19 -13.93 -18.61
CA ILE A 400 -7.68 -12.57 -18.52
C ILE A 400 -8.90 -12.38 -19.42
N PRO A 401 -10.08 -11.99 -18.87
CA PRO A 401 -11.26 -11.68 -19.66
C PRO A 401 -11.05 -10.50 -20.61
N GLU A 402 -11.78 -10.43 -21.74
CA GLU A 402 -11.66 -9.35 -22.73
C GLU A 402 -11.92 -7.96 -22.12
N GLU A 403 -12.87 -7.83 -21.21
CA GLU A 403 -13.13 -6.58 -20.51
C GLU A 403 -11.91 -6.07 -19.72
N GLN A 404 -11.18 -6.98 -19.09
CA GLN A 404 -9.93 -6.63 -18.38
C GLN A 404 -8.81 -6.27 -19.35
N LYS A 405 -8.72 -6.92 -20.51
CA LYS A 405 -7.75 -6.54 -21.56
C LYS A 405 -7.98 -5.13 -22.08
N GLU A 406 -9.23 -4.70 -22.23
CA GLU A 406 -9.56 -3.32 -22.62
C GLU A 406 -9.16 -2.30 -21.52
N ASN A 407 -9.30 -2.64 -20.24
CA ASN A 407 -8.80 -1.80 -19.16
C ASN A 407 -7.27 -1.77 -19.15
N MET A 408 -6.60 -2.89 -19.34
CA MET A 408 -5.13 -2.94 -19.49
C MET A 408 -4.64 -2.07 -20.65
N LYS A 409 -5.33 -2.04 -21.79
CA LYS A 409 -4.98 -1.14 -22.91
C LYS A 409 -5.06 0.33 -22.49
N LYS A 410 -6.06 0.72 -21.69
CA LYS A 410 -6.15 2.09 -21.16
C LYS A 410 -4.97 2.40 -20.23
N ASP A 411 -4.62 1.49 -19.35
CA ASP A 411 -3.48 1.66 -18.44
C ASP A 411 -2.16 1.78 -19.22
N ILE A 412 -1.97 0.95 -20.24
CA ILE A 412 -0.81 1.03 -21.15
C ILE A 412 -0.79 2.36 -21.90
N ALA A 413 -1.94 2.86 -22.36
CA ALA A 413 -2.02 4.16 -23.03
C ALA A 413 -1.60 5.30 -22.10
N VAL A 414 -1.99 5.24 -20.82
CA VAL A 414 -1.55 6.19 -19.78
C VAL A 414 -0.03 6.09 -19.56
N GLN A 415 0.54 4.88 -19.50
CA GLN A 415 1.99 4.71 -19.41
C GLN A 415 2.72 5.30 -20.63
N LYS A 416 2.20 5.08 -21.84
CA LYS A 416 2.72 5.69 -23.07
C LYS A 416 2.62 7.22 -23.04
N ALA A 417 1.59 7.79 -22.40
CA ALA A 417 1.48 9.23 -22.24
C ALA A 417 2.56 9.79 -21.31
N VAL A 418 2.91 9.07 -20.23
CA VAL A 418 4.03 9.45 -19.36
C VAL A 418 5.36 9.44 -20.14
N GLU A 419 5.59 8.41 -20.96
CA GLU A 419 6.77 8.32 -21.81
C GLU A 419 6.79 9.45 -22.84
N PHE A 420 5.66 9.71 -23.50
CA PHE A 420 5.50 10.80 -24.43
C PHE A 420 5.85 12.17 -23.82
N VAL A 421 5.35 12.46 -22.61
CA VAL A 421 5.66 13.72 -21.92
C VAL A 421 7.15 13.84 -21.62
N LEU A 422 7.79 12.76 -21.16
CA LEU A 422 9.23 12.74 -20.90
C LEU A 422 10.04 12.94 -22.20
N ASP A 423 9.64 12.33 -23.30
CA ASP A 423 10.31 12.47 -24.60
C ASP A 423 10.19 13.88 -25.19
N GLN A 424 9.11 14.60 -24.85
CA GLN A 424 8.89 15.99 -25.25
C GLN A 424 9.50 17.01 -24.28
N ALA A 425 10.04 16.58 -23.14
CA ALA A 425 10.64 17.45 -22.14
C ALA A 425 12.09 17.80 -22.47
N ASN A 426 12.54 18.93 -21.95
CA ASN A 426 13.95 19.32 -21.96
C ASN A 426 14.61 18.72 -20.71
N VAL A 427 15.15 17.52 -20.84
CA VAL A 427 15.79 16.83 -19.71
C VAL A 427 17.22 17.33 -19.55
N THR A 428 17.56 17.87 -18.39
CA THR A 428 18.91 18.24 -17.97
C THR A 428 19.39 17.28 -16.89
N GLU A 429 20.62 16.79 -17.00
CA GLU A 429 21.20 16.01 -15.91
C GLU A 429 21.54 16.93 -14.74
N ALA A 430 21.13 16.53 -13.52
CA ALA A 430 21.57 17.21 -12.31
C ALA A 430 23.08 17.00 -12.17
N THR A 431 23.86 18.08 -12.32
CA THR A 431 25.25 18.07 -11.89
C THR A 431 25.25 18.04 -10.36
N GLU A 432 25.85 17.04 -9.74
CA GLU A 432 26.17 17.10 -8.31
C GLU A 432 27.02 18.32 -8.05
N GLU A 433 26.41 19.43 -7.66
CA GLU A 433 27.13 20.47 -6.92
C GLU A 433 27.39 19.91 -5.52
N LEU A 434 28.61 19.46 -5.31
CA LEU A 434 29.15 19.15 -4.00
C LEU A 434 29.14 20.44 -3.18
N ASP A 435 28.02 20.70 -2.50
CA ASP A 435 27.99 21.69 -1.43
C ASP A 435 28.83 21.19 -0.24
N PHE A 436 30.14 21.39 -0.35
CA PHE A 436 31.01 21.41 0.81
C PHE A 436 30.74 22.72 1.58
N GLU A 437 29.64 22.83 2.30
CA GLU A 437 29.59 23.76 3.41
C GLU A 437 30.37 23.18 4.58
N GLU A 438 31.62 23.62 4.69
CA GLU A 438 32.38 23.57 5.92
C GLU A 438 31.56 24.22 7.05
N LYS A 439 31.19 23.42 8.04
CA LYS A 439 30.95 23.91 9.40
C LYS A 439 31.47 22.93 10.44
#